data_083299575524bf94fd58ef815c69b5bf
#
_entry.id   083299575524bf94fd58ef815c69b5bf
#
_cell.length_a   1.000
_cell.length_b   1.000
_cell.length_c   1.000
_cell.angle_alpha   90.00
_cell.angle_beta   90.00
_cell.angle_gamma   90.00
#
_symmetry.space_group_name_H-M   'P 1'
#
loop_
_entity.id
_entity.type
_entity.pdbx_description
1 polymer ?
#
loop_
_entity_poly.entity_id
_entity_poly.type
_entity_poly.pdbx_seq_one_letter_code
_entity_poly.pdbx_strand_id
1 'polypeptide(L)' 'MTQKQLNMIIGKNIKKYRTNYNLNGNKMTQEKLAELINTSVSLISSLESEKTNVGISITNLYKISVVLEVPISRFFEE' A
#
# COMPACT_ATOMS: atom_id res chain seq x y z
N MET A 1 -17.81 -8.89 -5.93
CA MET A 1 -16.50 -8.83 -5.24
C MET A 1 -16.72 -8.77 -3.75
N THR A 2 -16.01 -9.60 -2.99
CA THR A 2 -16.09 -9.58 -1.53
C THR A 2 -15.12 -8.56 -0.95
N GLN A 3 -15.32 -8.18 0.31
CA GLN A 3 -14.39 -7.30 1.02
C GLN A 3 -12.99 -7.91 1.07
N LYS A 4 -12.90 -9.22 1.27
CA LYS A 4 -11.62 -9.93 1.28
C LYS A 4 -10.91 -9.80 -0.06
N GLN A 5 -11.62 -9.99 -1.15
CA GLN A 5 -11.04 -9.85 -2.49
C GLN A 5 -10.55 -8.43 -2.74
N LEU A 6 -11.34 -7.43 -2.33
CA LEU A 6 -10.93 -6.04 -2.47
C LEU A 6 -9.68 -5.74 -1.65
N ASN A 7 -9.63 -6.20 -0.41
CA ASN A 7 -8.46 -6.00 0.45
C ASN A 7 -7.22 -6.62 -0.17
N MET A 8 -7.34 -7.80 -0.78
CA MET A 8 -6.23 -8.48 -1.45
C MET A 8 -5.74 -7.71 -2.67
N ILE A 9 -6.66 -7.19 -3.46
CA ILE A 9 -6.31 -6.38 -4.64
C ILE A 9 -5.54 -5.14 -4.22
N ILE A 10 -6.04 -4.42 -3.24
CA ILE A 10 -5.40 -3.20 -2.74
C ILE A 10 -4.02 -3.51 -2.17
N GLY A 11 -3.91 -4.53 -1.32
CA GLY A 11 -2.64 -4.91 -0.71
C GLY A 11 -1.60 -5.31 -1.73
N LYS A 12 -1.99 -6.08 -2.74
CA LYS A 12 -1.12 -6.51 -3.83
C LYS A 12 -0.61 -5.30 -4.63
N ASN A 13 -1.49 -4.34 -4.88
CA ASN A 13 -1.12 -3.12 -5.60
C ASN A 13 -0.20 -2.23 -4.78
N ILE A 14 -0.43 -2.14 -3.47
CA ILE A 14 0.47 -1.39 -2.58
C ILE A 14 1.88 -1.96 -2.69
N LYS A 15 2.02 -3.27 -2.57
CA LYS A 15 3.32 -3.93 -2.67
C LYS A 15 3.95 -3.70 -4.04
N LYS A 16 3.19 -3.84 -5.10
CA LYS A 16 3.66 -3.66 -6.48
C LYS A 16 4.24 -2.25 -6.68
N TYR A 17 3.46 -1.23 -6.35
CA TYR A 17 3.90 0.14 -6.58
C TYR A 17 4.98 0.57 -5.61
N ARG A 18 4.96 0.05 -4.37
CA ARG A 18 6.03 0.33 -3.41
C ARG A 18 7.36 -0.25 -3.88
N THR A 19 7.38 -1.52 -4.30
CA THR A 19 8.63 -2.16 -4.71
C THR A 19 9.19 -1.59 -6.00
N ASN A 20 8.35 -0.98 -6.82
CA ASN A 20 8.78 -0.35 -8.07
C ASN A 20 9.18 1.12 -7.90
N TYR A 21 8.95 1.70 -6.74
CA TYR A 21 9.23 3.11 -6.49
C TYR A 21 10.66 3.30 -5.98
N ASN A 22 11.37 4.26 -6.57
CA ASN A 22 12.69 4.66 -6.12
C ASN A 22 12.65 6.06 -5.52
N LEU A 23 13.11 6.18 -4.28
CA LEU A 23 13.24 7.47 -3.61
C LEU A 23 14.72 7.84 -3.56
N ASN A 24 15.12 8.79 -4.39
CA ASN A 24 16.52 9.26 -4.47
C ASN A 24 17.53 8.11 -4.66
N GLY A 25 17.17 7.15 -5.52
CA GLY A 25 18.02 5.99 -5.79
C GLY A 25 17.88 4.85 -4.80
N ASN A 26 17.07 5.02 -3.75
CA ASN A 26 16.82 4.00 -2.74
C ASN A 26 15.44 3.39 -2.91
N LYS A 27 15.32 2.10 -2.57
CA LYS A 27 14.04 1.42 -2.61
C LYS A 27 13.13 1.93 -1.50
N MET A 28 11.84 1.98 -1.78
CA MET A 28 10.82 2.31 -0.79
C MET A 28 10.54 1.06 0.04
N THR A 29 11.07 1.00 1.26
CA THR A 29 10.81 -0.11 2.18
C THR A 29 9.44 0.04 2.83
N GLN A 30 8.93 -1.05 3.44
CA GLN A 30 7.71 -0.99 4.23
C GLN A 30 7.84 0.02 5.37
N GLU A 31 9.01 0.03 6.04
CA GLU A 31 9.28 0.95 7.13
C GLU A 31 9.27 2.40 6.67
N LYS A 32 9.89 2.67 5.52
CA LYS A 32 9.92 4.03 4.99
C LYS A 32 8.53 4.51 4.58
N LEU A 33 7.74 3.66 3.93
CA LEU A 33 6.38 4.01 3.57
C LEU A 33 5.53 4.29 4.81
N ALA A 34 5.64 3.42 5.83
CA ALA A 34 4.92 3.60 7.10
C ALA A 34 5.28 4.94 7.76
N GLU A 35 6.56 5.28 7.78
CA GLU A 35 7.03 6.55 8.30
C GLU A 35 6.42 7.73 7.56
N LEU A 36 6.45 7.68 6.23
CA LEU A 36 5.99 8.79 5.39
C LEU A 36 4.49 9.04 5.48
N ILE A 37 3.69 8.02 5.76
CA ILE A 37 2.25 8.19 5.93
C ILE A 37 1.83 8.21 7.41
N ASN A 38 2.80 8.22 8.31
CA ASN A 38 2.60 8.31 9.75
C ASN A 38 1.76 7.16 10.30
N THR A 39 2.16 5.94 9.99
CA THR A 39 1.51 4.72 10.48
C THR A 39 2.56 3.69 10.89
N SER A 40 2.12 2.53 11.39
CA SER A 40 3.04 1.48 11.81
C SER A 40 3.48 0.61 10.62
N VAL A 41 4.69 0.07 10.71
CA VAL A 41 5.17 -0.89 9.72
C VAL A 41 4.31 -2.16 9.74
N SER A 42 3.76 -2.51 10.91
CA SER A 42 2.86 -3.66 11.05
C SER A 42 1.62 -3.52 10.17
N LEU A 43 1.09 -2.31 10.05
CA LEU A 43 -0.07 -2.06 9.19
C LEU A 43 0.31 -2.32 7.73
N ILE A 44 1.43 -1.75 7.27
CA ILE A 44 1.87 -1.95 5.88
C ILE A 44 2.13 -3.43 5.60
N SER A 45 2.83 -4.10 6.51
CA SER A 45 3.12 -5.52 6.39
C SER A 45 1.84 -6.35 6.29
N SER A 46 0.85 -6.05 7.14
CA SER A 46 -0.44 -6.75 7.13
C SER A 46 -1.21 -6.50 5.84
N LEU A 47 -1.19 -5.26 5.35
CA LEU A 47 -1.88 -4.92 4.10
C LEU A 47 -1.31 -5.66 2.90
N GLU A 48 0.01 -5.85 2.87
CA GLU A 48 0.69 -6.52 1.77
C GLU A 48 0.66 -8.04 1.87
N SER A 49 0.28 -8.57 3.02
CA SER A 49 0.27 -10.02 3.24
C SER A 49 -0.99 -10.64 2.66
N GLU A 50 -0.81 -11.71 1.88
CA GLU A 50 -1.93 -12.47 1.32
C GLU A 50 -2.66 -13.29 2.38
N LYS A 51 -2.04 -13.46 3.55
CA LYS A 51 -2.59 -14.29 4.63
C LYS A 51 -3.50 -13.51 5.57
N THR A 52 -3.48 -12.20 5.50
CA THR A 52 -4.30 -11.36 6.36
C THR A 52 -5.44 -10.73 5.55
N ASN A 53 -6.55 -10.46 6.24
CA ASN A 53 -7.69 -9.79 5.63
C ASN A 53 -7.87 -8.44 6.34
N VAL A 54 -6.96 -7.52 6.06
CA VAL A 54 -6.94 -6.20 6.69
C VAL A 54 -7.32 -5.15 5.67
N GLY A 55 -8.30 -4.32 6.05
CA GLY A 55 -8.72 -3.19 5.23
C GLY A 55 -7.89 -1.97 5.54
N ILE A 56 -7.84 -1.06 4.57
CA ILE A 56 -7.15 0.22 4.72
C ILE A 56 -8.17 1.36 4.71
N SER A 57 -7.96 2.38 5.52
CA SER A 57 -8.79 3.58 5.47
C SER A 57 -8.52 4.33 4.16
N ILE A 58 -9.54 5.03 3.68
CA ILE A 58 -9.38 5.85 2.45
C ILE A 58 -8.30 6.92 2.65
N THR A 59 -8.20 7.46 3.86
CA THR A 59 -7.17 8.46 4.19
C THR A 59 -5.77 7.89 4.00
N ASN A 60 -5.51 6.70 4.54
CA ASN A 60 -4.20 6.06 4.41
C ASN A 60 -3.92 5.66 2.96
N LEU A 61 -4.93 5.17 2.25
CA LEU A 61 -4.75 4.81 0.84
C LEU A 61 -4.42 6.03 0.00
N TYR A 62 -5.08 7.15 0.26
CA TYR A 62 -4.77 8.40 -0.42
C TYR A 62 -3.34 8.85 -0.15
N LYS A 63 -2.90 8.78 1.13
CA LYS A 63 -1.52 9.13 1.49
C LYS A 63 -0.51 8.25 0.76
N ILE A 64 -0.77 6.96 0.67
CA ILE A 64 0.09 6.02 -0.07
C ILE A 64 0.14 6.41 -1.55
N SER A 65 -1.00 6.73 -2.14
CA SER A 65 -1.06 7.12 -3.55
C SER A 65 -0.22 8.37 -3.83
N VAL A 66 -0.27 9.33 -2.92
CA VAL A 66 0.53 10.57 -3.05
C VAL A 66 2.02 10.26 -2.92
N VAL A 67 2.42 9.50 -1.89
CA VAL A 67 3.82 9.15 -1.65
C VAL A 67 4.40 8.37 -2.81
N LEU A 68 3.66 7.39 -3.33
CA LEU A 68 4.13 6.54 -4.42
C LEU A 68 3.91 7.15 -5.81
N GLU A 69 3.28 8.32 -5.86
CA GLU A 69 3.02 9.05 -7.11
C GLU A 69 2.21 8.22 -8.11
N VAL A 70 1.21 7.50 -7.59
CA VAL A 70 0.31 6.66 -8.39
C VAL A 70 -1.12 7.12 -8.14
N PRO A 71 -1.93 7.34 -9.19
CA PRO A 71 -3.33 7.71 -8.99
C PRO A 71 -4.04 6.66 -8.12
N ILE A 72 -4.87 7.12 -7.19
CA ILE A 72 -5.53 6.22 -6.24
C ILE A 72 -6.35 5.13 -6.95
N SER A 73 -6.92 5.43 -8.11
CA SER A 73 -7.69 4.47 -8.89
C SER A 73 -6.89 3.23 -9.28
N ARG A 74 -5.58 3.36 -9.42
CA ARG A 74 -4.72 2.25 -9.80
C ARG A 74 -4.67 1.16 -8.74
N PHE A 75 -4.93 1.51 -7.48
CA PHE A 75 -4.88 0.54 -6.38
C PHE A 75 -6.07 -0.41 -6.39
N PHE A 76 -7.11 -0.11 -7.15
CA PHE A 76 -8.30 -0.96 -7.27
C PHE A 76 -8.27 -1.85 -8.52
N GLU A 77 -7.23 -1.74 -9.35
CA GLU A 77 -7.12 -2.53 -10.59
C GLU A 77 -6.58 -3.93 -10.31
N GLU A 78 -7.16 -4.89 -11.00
CA GLU A 78 -6.71 -6.29 -10.91
C GLU A 78 -5.46 -6.59 -11.79
#